data_2eae956a4dc6c23131feb06b62b7fcb7
#
_entry.id   2eae956a4dc6c23131feb06b62b7fcb7
#
_cell.length_a   1.000
_cell.length_b   1.000
_cell.length_c   1.000
_cell.angle_alpha   90.00
_cell.angle_beta   90.00
_cell.angle_gamma   90.00
#
_symmetry.space_group_name_H-M   'P 1'
#
loop_
_entity.id
_entity.type
_entity.pdbx_description
1 polymer ?
#
loop_
_entity_poly.entity_id
_entity_poly.type
_entity_poly.pdbx_seq_one_letter_code
_entity_poly.pdbx_strand_id
1 'polypeptide(L)'
;MNKVFAYVLWPALAGLVFALALILAPVALSRFPALYALLSLQGPGNAEVAPAAPAGISFSSAIKKAAPAVVSINSKNTVERTVLRRVSPFSPYLQADTVPDDVSSLGSGVIVNAAGYVVTSYHVFFGEDANRTIHQDITVTLSDQRELEGTLVALDETNDLAVLKIDGENLPSLSQVDDRALEVGDVVLAIGNPRNIGQSVSFGIISALWRRDDSFVIQTDAAINPGNSGGALIDIDGNLVGINSTIVSES
;
A
#
# COMPACT_ATOMS: atom_id res chain seq x y z
N MET A 1 6.53 -1.84 -64.98
CA MET A 1 6.17 -2.69 -63.82
C MET A 1 6.24 -1.85 -62.57
N ASN A 2 5.08 -1.58 -61.98
CA ASN A 2 4.91 -0.53 -60.95
C ASN A 2 5.70 -0.79 -59.68
N LYS A 3 6.58 0.15 -59.29
CA LYS A 3 7.37 0.09 -58.05
C LYS A 3 6.50 -0.13 -56.79
N VAL A 4 5.24 0.34 -56.83
CA VAL A 4 4.27 0.11 -55.75
C VAL A 4 3.94 -1.38 -55.56
N PHE A 5 3.91 -2.16 -56.61
CA PHE A 5 3.65 -3.60 -56.56
C PHE A 5 4.75 -4.36 -55.84
N ALA A 6 6.01 -3.96 -55.99
CA ALA A 6 7.15 -4.57 -55.33
C ALA A 6 7.22 -4.22 -53.84
N TYR A 7 6.83 -3.00 -53.44
CA TYR A 7 6.90 -2.57 -52.03
C TYR A 7 5.77 -3.10 -51.16
N VAL A 8 4.64 -3.51 -51.74
CA VAL A 8 3.49 -4.02 -50.99
C VAL A 8 3.40 -5.54 -51.09
N LEU A 9 3.63 -6.09 -52.26
CA LEU A 9 3.45 -7.54 -52.51
C LEU A 9 4.57 -8.37 -51.86
N TRP A 10 5.83 -7.89 -51.91
CA TRP A 10 6.96 -8.60 -51.28
C TRP A 10 6.85 -8.74 -49.78
N PRO A 11 6.59 -7.67 -49.00
CA PRO A 11 6.41 -7.80 -47.56
C PRO A 11 5.18 -8.63 -47.19
N ALA A 12 4.09 -8.52 -47.96
CA ALA A 12 2.89 -9.32 -47.69
C ALA A 12 3.14 -10.82 -47.94
N LEU A 13 3.88 -11.15 -49.02
CA LEU A 13 4.24 -12.53 -49.33
C LEU A 13 5.24 -13.10 -48.30
N ALA A 14 6.23 -12.30 -47.89
CA ALA A 14 7.17 -12.67 -46.84
C ALA A 14 6.47 -12.90 -45.49
N GLY A 15 5.50 -12.05 -45.11
CA GLY A 15 4.68 -12.22 -43.92
C GLY A 15 3.83 -13.48 -43.96
N LEU A 16 3.24 -13.80 -45.12
CA LEU A 16 2.45 -15.01 -45.33
C LEU A 16 3.31 -16.27 -45.21
N VAL A 17 4.50 -16.28 -45.81
CA VAL A 17 5.45 -17.38 -45.72
C VAL A 17 5.94 -17.57 -44.31
N PHE A 18 6.22 -16.47 -43.60
CA PHE A 18 6.62 -16.52 -42.19
C PHE A 18 5.49 -17.04 -41.29
N ALA A 19 4.27 -16.60 -41.47
CA ALA A 19 3.10 -17.09 -40.75
C ALA A 19 2.86 -18.58 -41.01
N LEU A 20 2.98 -19.01 -42.27
CA LEU A 20 2.84 -20.41 -42.66
C LEU A 20 3.98 -21.28 -42.05
N ALA A 21 5.19 -20.75 -41.99
CA ALA A 21 6.31 -21.43 -41.35
C ALA A 21 6.08 -21.59 -39.83
N LEU A 22 5.52 -20.59 -39.14
CA LEU A 22 5.17 -20.68 -37.73
C LEU A 22 4.08 -21.72 -37.45
N ILE A 23 3.12 -21.87 -38.36
CA ILE A 23 2.02 -22.84 -38.21
C ILE A 23 2.51 -24.26 -38.53
N LEU A 24 3.35 -24.43 -39.52
CA LEU A 24 3.81 -25.77 -39.97
C LEU A 24 5.05 -26.25 -39.24
N ALA A 25 5.87 -25.36 -38.66
CA ALA A 25 7.08 -25.73 -37.94
C ALA A 25 6.83 -26.75 -36.81
N PRO A 26 5.82 -26.60 -35.93
CA PRO A 26 5.53 -27.56 -34.86
C PRO A 26 5.20 -28.96 -35.43
N VAL A 27 4.45 -29.01 -36.54
CA VAL A 27 4.04 -30.28 -37.20
C VAL A 27 5.21 -30.93 -37.88
N ALA A 28 6.08 -30.16 -38.51
CA ALA A 28 7.28 -30.68 -39.18
C ALA A 28 8.32 -31.15 -38.14
N LEU A 29 8.51 -30.39 -37.05
CA LEU A 29 9.44 -30.69 -35.98
C LEU A 29 9.02 -31.92 -35.16
N SER A 30 7.72 -32.22 -35.07
CA SER A 30 7.23 -33.43 -34.37
C SER A 30 7.71 -34.72 -35.02
N ARG A 31 8.14 -34.70 -36.29
CA ARG A 31 8.77 -35.86 -36.97
C ARG A 31 10.24 -36.07 -36.61
N PHE A 32 10.85 -35.11 -35.92
CA PHE A 32 12.21 -35.17 -35.44
C PHE A 32 12.26 -34.98 -33.92
N PRO A 33 11.92 -36.01 -33.12
CA PRO A 33 11.69 -35.85 -31.67
C PRO A 33 12.94 -35.33 -30.94
N ALA A 34 14.14 -35.68 -31.39
CA ALA A 34 15.39 -35.20 -30.79
C ALA A 34 15.62 -33.69 -31.03
N LEU A 35 15.25 -33.19 -32.22
CA LEU A 35 15.36 -31.78 -32.56
C LEU A 35 14.23 -30.95 -31.90
N TYR A 36 13.06 -31.55 -31.79
CA TYR A 36 11.92 -30.93 -31.07
C TYR A 36 12.21 -30.75 -29.58
N ALA A 37 12.80 -31.75 -28.94
CA ALA A 37 13.23 -31.69 -27.53
C ALA A 37 14.35 -30.65 -27.28
N LEU A 38 15.20 -30.39 -28.26
CA LEU A 38 16.25 -29.38 -28.17
C LEU A 38 15.72 -27.95 -28.34
N LEU A 39 14.69 -27.78 -29.19
CA LEU A 39 14.10 -26.47 -29.52
C LEU A 39 12.87 -26.12 -28.66
N SER A 40 12.23 -27.10 -28.04
CA SER A 40 11.14 -26.87 -27.10
C SER A 40 11.72 -26.38 -25.77
N LEU A 41 11.40 -25.15 -25.40
CA LEU A 41 11.64 -24.59 -24.06
C LEU A 41 10.75 -25.24 -22.97
N GLN A 42 10.01 -26.29 -23.33
CA GLN A 42 9.36 -27.17 -22.38
C GLN A 42 10.42 -28.09 -21.79
N GLY A 43 10.84 -27.77 -20.59
CA GLY A 43 11.65 -28.71 -19.79
C GLY A 43 10.93 -30.05 -19.68
N PRO A 44 11.66 -31.15 -19.43
CA PRO A 44 11.13 -32.49 -19.37
C PRO A 44 9.91 -32.54 -18.45
N GLY A 45 8.75 -32.81 -19.02
CA GLY A 45 7.55 -33.13 -18.26
C GLY A 45 7.81 -34.42 -17.48
N ASN A 46 7.90 -34.33 -16.18
CA ASN A 46 8.32 -35.20 -15.09
C ASN A 46 9.68 -34.77 -14.53
N ALA A 47 9.83 -33.49 -14.21
CA ALA A 47 10.77 -33.14 -13.17
C ALA A 47 10.25 -33.80 -11.88
N GLU A 48 10.90 -34.91 -11.50
CA GLU A 48 10.97 -35.32 -10.10
C GLU A 48 11.07 -34.03 -9.29
N VAL A 49 10.07 -33.80 -8.40
CA VAL A 49 9.99 -32.56 -7.59
C VAL A 49 11.36 -32.39 -6.97
N ALA A 50 12.14 -31.47 -7.52
CA ALA A 50 13.43 -31.13 -6.95
C ALA A 50 13.18 -30.89 -5.47
N PRO A 51 14.00 -31.41 -4.55
CA PRO A 51 13.83 -31.16 -3.14
C PRO A 51 13.66 -29.66 -2.99
N ALA A 52 12.54 -29.27 -2.38
CA ALA A 52 12.16 -27.87 -2.26
C ALA A 52 13.41 -27.10 -1.84
N ALA A 53 13.81 -26.10 -2.61
CA ALA A 53 14.89 -25.22 -2.22
C ALA A 53 14.66 -24.85 -0.75
N PRO A 54 15.71 -24.81 0.08
CA PRO A 54 15.53 -24.52 1.50
C PRO A 54 14.61 -23.34 1.60
N ALA A 55 13.50 -23.50 2.34
CA ALA A 55 12.43 -22.53 2.39
C ALA A 55 13.08 -21.18 2.74
N GLY A 56 13.19 -20.29 1.77
CA GLY A 56 13.71 -18.95 1.99
C GLY A 56 12.87 -18.32 3.09
N ILE A 57 13.46 -17.45 3.89
CA ILE A 57 12.73 -16.71 4.93
C ILE A 57 11.55 -16.03 4.25
N SER A 58 10.33 -16.44 4.61
CA SER A 58 9.08 -15.88 4.06
C SER A 58 8.22 -15.39 5.21
N PHE A 59 7.84 -14.14 5.13
CA PHE A 59 6.95 -13.50 6.11
C PHE A 59 5.47 -13.55 5.68
N SER A 60 5.14 -14.32 4.65
CA SER A 60 3.79 -14.37 4.08
C SER A 60 2.73 -14.84 5.09
N SER A 61 3.08 -15.69 6.06
CA SER A 61 2.17 -16.14 7.13
C SER A 61 1.81 -15.00 8.09
N ALA A 62 2.81 -14.23 8.53
CA ALA A 62 2.62 -13.06 9.39
C ALA A 62 1.76 -12.00 8.69
N ILE A 63 2.09 -11.71 7.43
CA ILE A 63 1.33 -10.76 6.61
C ILE A 63 -0.13 -11.21 6.43
N LYS A 64 -0.37 -12.47 6.08
CA LYS A 64 -1.73 -13.01 5.92
C LYS A 64 -2.57 -12.91 7.19
N LYS A 65 -1.93 -13.05 8.36
CA LYS A 65 -2.59 -12.91 9.66
C LYS A 65 -2.93 -11.45 9.96
N ALA A 66 -1.98 -10.54 9.72
CA ALA A 66 -2.12 -9.14 10.10
C ALA A 66 -2.89 -8.28 9.08
N ALA A 67 -2.69 -8.55 7.82
CA ALA A 67 -3.22 -7.79 6.69
C ALA A 67 -4.74 -7.51 6.77
N PRO A 68 -5.61 -8.45 7.17
CA PRO A 68 -7.04 -8.19 7.24
C PRO A 68 -7.42 -7.06 8.20
N ALA A 69 -6.66 -6.86 9.28
CA ALA A 69 -6.93 -5.84 10.28
C ALA A 69 -6.34 -4.46 9.92
N VAL A 70 -5.53 -4.37 8.87
CA VAL A 70 -4.98 -3.09 8.38
C VAL A 70 -5.95 -2.48 7.38
N VAL A 71 -6.43 -1.28 7.69
CA VAL A 71 -7.47 -0.56 6.93
C VAL A 71 -6.89 0.66 6.26
N SER A 72 -7.59 1.16 5.23
CA SER A 72 -7.34 2.48 4.63
C SER A 72 -8.23 3.51 5.30
N ILE A 73 -7.69 4.68 5.62
CA ILE A 73 -8.41 5.80 6.18
C ILE A 73 -8.37 6.94 5.19
N ASN A 74 -9.55 7.44 4.84
CA ASN A 74 -9.73 8.66 4.05
C ASN A 74 -10.47 9.67 4.93
N SER A 75 -9.79 10.75 5.27
CA SER A 75 -10.37 11.84 6.02
C SER A 75 -10.56 13.06 5.12
N LYS A 76 -11.69 13.73 5.21
CA LYS A 76 -12.03 14.89 4.38
C LYS A 76 -12.53 16.04 5.24
N ASN A 77 -12.26 17.24 4.77
CA ASN A 77 -12.84 18.45 5.31
C ASN A 77 -13.00 19.48 4.20
N THR A 78 -14.06 20.28 4.27
CA THR A 78 -14.23 21.42 3.37
C THR A 78 -13.72 22.67 4.10
N VAL A 79 -12.66 23.26 3.60
CA VAL A 79 -12.05 24.47 4.13
C VAL A 79 -12.35 25.65 3.22
N GLU A 80 -12.47 26.85 3.82
CA GLU A 80 -12.59 28.07 3.03
C GLU A 80 -11.20 28.56 2.61
N ARG A 81 -10.95 28.61 1.30
CA ARG A 81 -9.71 29.12 0.74
C ARG A 81 -9.92 30.48 0.10
N THR A 82 -9.09 31.44 0.49
CA THR A 82 -9.07 32.75 -0.17
C THR A 82 -8.25 32.68 -1.44
N VAL A 83 -8.89 32.94 -2.58
CA VAL A 83 -8.25 33.04 -3.89
C VAL A 83 -8.27 34.48 -4.37
N LEU A 84 -7.17 34.95 -4.94
CA LEU A 84 -7.11 36.26 -5.56
C LEU A 84 -7.58 36.15 -7.01
N ARG A 85 -8.72 36.74 -7.33
CA ARG A 85 -9.31 36.74 -8.67
C ARG A 85 -9.20 38.14 -9.29
N ARG A 86 -8.88 38.21 -10.57
CA ARG A 86 -8.97 39.50 -11.28
C ARG A 86 -10.42 39.92 -11.43
N VAL A 87 -10.72 41.17 -11.08
CA VAL A 87 -12.07 41.75 -11.22
C VAL A 87 -12.52 41.72 -12.69
N SER A 88 -11.58 41.86 -13.63
CA SER A 88 -11.82 41.82 -15.08
C SER A 88 -10.52 41.39 -15.79
N PRO A 89 -10.59 40.77 -17.00
CA PRO A 89 -9.39 40.43 -17.79
C PRO A 89 -8.44 41.59 -18.03
N PHE A 90 -8.97 42.82 -18.05
CA PHE A 90 -8.20 44.07 -18.31
C PHE A 90 -7.93 44.88 -17.04
N SER A 91 -8.35 44.40 -15.85
CA SER A 91 -8.14 45.11 -14.59
C SER A 91 -6.83 44.70 -13.92
N PRO A 92 -6.00 45.66 -13.45
CA PRO A 92 -4.87 45.35 -12.62
C PRO A 92 -5.26 44.98 -11.17
N TYR A 93 -6.53 45.18 -10.79
CA TYR A 93 -7.00 44.96 -9.43
C TYR A 93 -7.37 43.51 -9.22
N LEU A 94 -6.91 42.97 -8.08
CA LEU A 94 -7.25 41.64 -7.57
C LEU A 94 -8.30 41.79 -6.47
N GLN A 95 -9.30 40.93 -6.49
CA GLN A 95 -10.30 40.79 -5.43
C GLN A 95 -10.05 39.46 -4.72
N ALA A 96 -10.14 39.47 -3.42
CA ALA A 96 -10.11 38.24 -2.63
C ALA A 96 -11.51 37.65 -2.59
N ASP A 97 -11.64 36.47 -3.18
CA ASP A 97 -12.87 35.67 -3.12
C ASP A 97 -12.61 34.45 -2.23
N THR A 98 -13.58 34.12 -1.39
CA THR A 98 -13.54 32.89 -0.60
C THR A 98 -14.30 31.80 -1.33
N VAL A 99 -13.60 30.68 -1.60
CA VAL A 99 -14.17 29.52 -2.27
C VAL A 99 -14.00 28.29 -1.36
N PRO A 100 -15.01 27.38 -1.32
CA PRO A 100 -14.82 26.12 -0.63
C PRO A 100 -13.78 25.28 -1.38
N ASP A 101 -12.88 24.67 -0.63
CA ASP A 101 -11.84 23.75 -1.13
C ASP A 101 -11.88 22.47 -0.30
N ASP A 102 -12.02 21.32 -0.98
CA ASP A 102 -12.09 20.04 -0.30
C ASP A 102 -10.67 19.50 -0.10
N VAL A 103 -10.24 19.50 1.14
CA VAL A 103 -8.96 18.93 1.56
C VAL A 103 -9.20 17.51 2.03
N SER A 104 -8.41 16.57 1.50
CA SER A 104 -8.46 15.17 1.90
C SER A 104 -7.09 14.70 2.32
N SER A 105 -7.05 13.81 3.30
CA SER A 105 -5.86 13.09 3.71
C SER A 105 -6.09 11.59 3.66
N LEU A 106 -5.04 10.87 3.32
CA LEU A 106 -5.06 9.42 3.20
C LEU A 106 -4.01 8.83 4.13
N GLY A 107 -4.42 7.80 4.86
CA GLY A 107 -3.55 7.04 5.73
C GLY A 107 -4.00 5.60 5.87
N SER A 108 -3.38 4.92 6.80
CA SER A 108 -3.74 3.57 7.20
C SER A 108 -4.21 3.56 8.65
N GLY A 109 -4.83 2.48 9.08
CA GLY A 109 -5.21 2.23 10.45
C GLY A 109 -5.15 0.76 10.80
N VAL A 110 -5.24 0.44 12.08
CA VAL A 110 -5.23 -0.93 12.60
C VAL A 110 -6.42 -1.14 13.48
N ILE A 111 -7.26 -2.12 13.16
CA ILE A 111 -8.35 -2.57 14.04
C ILE A 111 -7.73 -3.37 15.18
N VAL A 112 -7.84 -2.87 16.39
CA VAL A 112 -7.19 -3.47 17.58
C VAL A 112 -8.12 -4.37 18.41
N ASN A 113 -9.44 -4.31 18.14
CA ASN A 113 -10.38 -5.22 18.79
C ASN A 113 -11.66 -5.40 17.96
N ALA A 114 -12.42 -6.45 18.28
CA ALA A 114 -13.67 -6.78 17.59
C ALA A 114 -14.80 -5.77 17.85
N ALA A 115 -14.66 -4.88 18.83
CA ALA A 115 -15.61 -3.80 19.07
C ALA A 115 -15.47 -2.65 18.04
N GLY A 116 -14.48 -2.71 17.14
CA GLY A 116 -14.30 -1.75 16.07
C GLY A 116 -13.50 -0.51 16.46
N TYR A 117 -12.60 -0.63 17.41
CA TYR A 117 -11.62 0.44 17.65
C TYR A 117 -10.46 0.32 16.67
N VAL A 118 -10.15 1.43 16.02
CA VAL A 118 -9.07 1.56 15.04
C VAL A 118 -8.05 2.56 15.57
N VAL A 119 -6.79 2.15 15.63
CA VAL A 119 -5.68 3.06 15.96
C VAL A 119 -5.00 3.49 14.67
N THR A 120 -4.63 4.77 14.59
CA THR A 120 -3.96 5.37 13.44
C THR A 120 -3.07 6.53 13.90
N SER A 121 -2.39 7.19 12.96
CA SER A 121 -1.62 8.39 13.26
C SER A 121 -2.49 9.63 13.32
N TYR A 122 -2.17 10.52 14.28
CA TYR A 122 -2.85 11.80 14.48
C TYR A 122 -2.79 12.70 13.24
N HIS A 123 -1.62 12.79 12.59
CA HIS A 123 -1.43 13.65 11.41
C HIS A 123 -2.33 13.28 10.21
N VAL A 124 -2.89 12.07 10.17
CA VAL A 124 -3.83 11.63 9.10
C VAL A 124 -5.10 12.50 9.06
N PHE A 125 -5.44 13.20 10.16
CA PHE A 125 -6.65 14.02 10.23
C PHE A 125 -6.47 15.49 9.87
N PHE A 126 -5.27 15.91 9.51
CA PHE A 126 -5.02 17.31 9.16
C PHE A 126 -4.65 17.51 7.69
N GLY A 127 -4.15 16.48 7.01
CA GLY A 127 -3.65 16.59 5.65
C GLY A 127 -2.62 17.73 5.49
N GLU A 128 -2.70 18.43 4.37
CA GLU A 128 -1.89 19.63 4.07
C GLU A 128 -2.56 20.94 4.55
N ASP A 129 -3.57 20.86 5.40
CA ASP A 129 -4.24 22.04 5.92
C ASP A 129 -3.31 22.83 6.85
N ALA A 130 -2.92 24.04 6.39
CA ALA A 130 -2.09 24.95 7.17
C ALA A 130 -2.72 25.39 8.49
N ASN A 131 -4.05 25.34 8.61
CA ASN A 131 -4.80 25.69 9.81
C ASN A 131 -4.94 24.50 10.78
N ARG A 132 -4.50 23.30 10.37
CA ARG A 132 -4.62 22.08 11.17
C ARG A 132 -6.05 21.83 11.67
N THR A 133 -7.03 22.05 10.79
CA THR A 133 -8.43 21.78 11.09
C THR A 133 -8.67 20.29 11.05
N ILE A 134 -9.23 19.73 12.11
CA ILE A 134 -9.51 18.28 12.19
C ILE A 134 -10.57 17.90 11.15
N HIS A 135 -10.24 16.95 10.30
CA HIS A 135 -11.16 16.40 9.33
C HIS A 135 -12.26 15.60 10.05
N GLN A 136 -13.53 15.89 9.74
CA GLN A 136 -14.68 15.26 10.41
C GLN A 136 -15.31 14.14 9.59
N ASP A 137 -15.20 14.22 8.27
CA ASP A 137 -15.68 13.19 7.37
C ASP A 137 -14.63 12.09 7.25
N ILE A 138 -14.81 10.98 7.95
CA ILE A 138 -13.84 9.90 8.02
C ILE A 138 -14.45 8.62 7.46
N THR A 139 -13.87 8.12 6.38
CA THR A 139 -14.23 6.84 5.78
C THR A 139 -13.11 5.83 6.03
N VAL A 140 -13.45 4.70 6.61
CA VAL A 140 -12.56 3.57 6.84
C VAL A 140 -12.91 2.45 5.88
N THR A 141 -11.95 2.09 5.01
CA THR A 141 -12.13 1.00 4.04
C THR A 141 -11.36 -0.23 4.51
N LEU A 142 -12.07 -1.33 4.70
CA LEU A 142 -11.53 -2.61 5.15
C LEU A 142 -10.83 -3.35 3.99
N SER A 143 -10.07 -4.38 4.32
CA SER A 143 -9.38 -5.24 3.34
C SER A 143 -10.35 -5.98 2.40
N ASP A 144 -11.59 -6.20 2.81
CA ASP A 144 -12.68 -6.81 2.02
C ASP A 144 -13.52 -5.80 1.24
N GLN A 145 -13.06 -4.53 1.16
CA GLN A 145 -13.67 -3.41 0.44
C GLN A 145 -14.94 -2.84 1.08
N ARG A 146 -15.34 -3.28 2.27
CA ARG A 146 -16.40 -2.59 3.01
C ARG A 146 -15.92 -1.20 3.41
N GLU A 147 -16.77 -0.20 3.20
CA GLU A 147 -16.57 1.16 3.66
C GLU A 147 -17.46 1.43 4.87
N LEU A 148 -16.85 1.89 5.94
CA LEU A 148 -17.53 2.19 7.19
C LEU A 148 -17.22 3.63 7.59
N GLU A 149 -18.19 4.31 8.20
CA GLU A 149 -17.99 5.63 8.78
C GLU A 149 -17.14 5.49 10.04
N GLY A 150 -16.11 6.33 10.16
CA GLY A 150 -15.24 6.41 11.33
C GLY A 150 -15.61 7.59 12.21
N THR A 151 -15.82 7.34 13.50
CA THR A 151 -16.02 8.40 14.50
C THR A 151 -14.74 8.57 15.31
N LEU A 152 -14.24 9.80 15.41
CA LEU A 152 -13.06 10.13 16.20
C LEU A 152 -13.39 10.03 17.70
N VAL A 153 -12.62 9.19 18.43
CA VAL A 153 -12.83 8.94 19.86
C VAL A 153 -11.78 9.65 20.72
N ALA A 154 -10.51 9.59 20.30
CA ALA A 154 -9.41 10.18 21.04
C ALA A 154 -8.28 10.63 20.10
N LEU A 155 -7.55 11.64 20.56
CA LEU A 155 -6.37 12.20 19.90
C LEU A 155 -5.24 12.35 20.90
N ASP A 156 -4.04 11.96 20.50
CA ASP A 156 -2.80 12.18 21.21
C ASP A 156 -1.77 12.79 20.25
N GLU A 157 -1.68 14.10 20.27
CA GLU A 157 -0.74 14.85 19.43
C GLU A 157 0.72 14.56 19.80
N THR A 158 0.99 14.34 21.10
CA THR A 158 2.35 14.12 21.60
C THR A 158 2.97 12.85 21.06
N ASN A 159 2.16 11.78 20.95
CA ASN A 159 2.60 10.48 20.47
C ASN A 159 2.21 10.23 19.01
N ASP A 160 1.63 11.22 18.33
CA ASP A 160 1.10 11.11 16.95
C ASP A 160 0.10 9.94 16.82
N LEU A 161 -0.81 9.79 17.77
CA LEU A 161 -1.82 8.73 17.77
C LEU A 161 -3.24 9.30 17.74
N ALA A 162 -4.12 8.54 17.11
CA ALA A 162 -5.55 8.79 17.13
C ALA A 162 -6.33 7.47 17.20
N VAL A 163 -7.51 7.52 17.81
CA VAL A 163 -8.40 6.37 17.93
C VAL A 163 -9.73 6.71 17.28
N LEU A 164 -10.15 5.85 16.36
CA LEU A 164 -11.47 5.86 15.73
C LEU A 164 -12.34 4.72 16.25
N LYS A 165 -13.64 4.91 16.16
CA LYS A 165 -14.66 3.88 16.32
C LYS A 165 -15.35 3.66 14.98
N ILE A 166 -15.45 2.42 14.55
CA ILE A 166 -16.26 1.99 13.40
C ILE A 166 -17.29 0.97 13.88
N ASP A 167 -18.45 0.96 13.24
CA ASP A 167 -19.50 -0.02 13.50
C ASP A 167 -19.56 -1.00 12.33
N GLY A 168 -19.40 -2.29 12.64
CA GLY A 168 -19.41 -3.35 11.64
C GLY A 168 -19.38 -4.73 12.27
N GLU A 169 -19.84 -5.72 11.52
CA GLU A 169 -19.83 -7.12 11.93
C GLU A 169 -18.55 -7.81 11.43
N ASN A 170 -18.09 -8.83 12.17
CA ASN A 170 -16.95 -9.67 11.79
C ASN A 170 -15.69 -8.84 11.48
N LEU A 171 -15.39 -7.86 12.33
CA LEU A 171 -14.21 -7.03 12.18
C LEU A 171 -12.95 -7.82 12.56
N PRO A 172 -11.97 -7.95 11.64
CA PRO A 172 -10.69 -8.57 11.96
C PRO A 172 -9.92 -7.64 12.90
N SER A 173 -9.17 -8.20 13.85
CA SER A 173 -8.35 -7.40 14.77
C SER A 173 -7.01 -8.05 15.04
N LEU A 174 -6.01 -7.22 15.39
CA LEU A 174 -4.68 -7.66 15.78
C LEU A 174 -4.52 -7.65 17.29
N SER A 175 -3.87 -8.70 17.80
CA SER A 175 -3.41 -8.73 19.17
C SER A 175 -2.09 -7.97 19.30
N GLN A 176 -1.97 -7.16 20.34
CA GLN A 176 -0.75 -6.45 20.67
C GLN A 176 0.24 -7.37 21.42
N VAL A 177 1.52 -7.25 21.10
CA VAL A 177 2.62 -7.88 21.86
C VAL A 177 2.88 -7.10 23.15
N ASP A 178 3.33 -7.79 24.19
CA ASP A 178 3.88 -7.10 25.39
C ASP A 178 5.15 -6.34 24.97
N ASP A 179 5.15 -5.04 25.13
CA ASP A 179 6.24 -4.13 24.76
C ASP A 179 7.57 -4.45 25.48
N ARG A 180 7.50 -5.15 26.64
CA ARG A 180 8.67 -5.62 27.40
C ARG A 180 9.39 -6.79 26.74
N ALA A 181 8.75 -7.48 25.80
CA ALA A 181 9.35 -8.59 25.06
C ALA A 181 10.14 -8.14 23.83
N LEU A 182 10.09 -6.85 23.47
CA LEU A 182 10.77 -6.32 22.28
C LEU A 182 12.24 -6.02 22.55
N GLU A 183 13.10 -6.43 21.62
CA GLU A 183 14.54 -6.21 21.67
C GLU A 183 15.05 -5.55 20.39
N VAL A 184 16.16 -4.79 20.50
CA VAL A 184 16.86 -4.25 19.33
C VAL A 184 17.43 -5.43 18.52
N GLY A 185 17.16 -5.41 17.22
CA GLY A 185 17.51 -6.51 16.30
C GLY A 185 16.34 -7.42 15.95
N ASP A 186 15.20 -7.32 16.64
CA ASP A 186 14.00 -8.06 16.25
C ASP A 186 13.51 -7.64 14.86
N VAL A 187 13.13 -8.63 14.04
CA VAL A 187 12.57 -8.39 12.72
C VAL A 187 11.15 -7.86 12.84
N VAL A 188 10.88 -6.79 12.12
CA VAL A 188 9.55 -6.17 12.05
C VAL A 188 9.12 -5.91 10.61
N LEU A 189 7.80 -5.89 10.40
CA LEU A 189 7.18 -5.64 9.12
C LEU A 189 6.24 -4.45 9.26
N ALA A 190 6.45 -3.40 8.47
CA ALA A 190 5.53 -2.27 8.40
C ALA A 190 4.51 -2.53 7.30
N ILE A 191 3.23 -2.52 7.66
CA ILE A 191 2.11 -2.76 6.76
C ILE A 191 1.23 -1.51 6.70
N GLY A 192 0.90 -1.08 5.49
CA GLY A 192 -0.09 -0.05 5.24
C GLY A 192 -1.02 -0.46 4.11
N ASN A 193 -2.14 0.27 3.98
CA ASN A 193 -3.11 0.07 2.90
C ASN A 193 -3.42 1.41 2.21
N PRO A 194 -2.40 2.03 1.56
CA PRO A 194 -2.59 3.32 0.95
C PRO A 194 -3.60 3.25 -0.19
N ARG A 195 -4.62 4.15 -0.18
CA ARG A 195 -5.59 4.32 -1.27
C ARG A 195 -6.40 3.07 -1.63
N ASN A 196 -6.40 2.05 -0.77
CA ASN A 196 -7.11 0.78 -1.04
C ASN A 196 -6.78 0.11 -2.40
N ILE A 197 -5.59 0.39 -2.95
CA ILE A 197 -5.11 -0.24 -4.21
C ILE A 197 -4.25 -1.48 -3.96
N GLY A 198 -4.18 -1.91 -2.71
CA GLY A 198 -3.38 -3.06 -2.25
C GLY A 198 -2.51 -2.69 -1.08
N GLN A 199 -2.22 -3.68 -0.25
CA GLN A 199 -1.37 -3.50 0.91
C GLN A 199 0.09 -3.33 0.49
N SER A 200 0.76 -2.37 1.11
CA SER A 200 2.19 -2.16 1.01
C SER A 200 2.87 -2.75 2.23
N VAL A 201 3.91 -3.53 2.03
CA VAL A 201 4.69 -4.15 3.11
C VAL A 201 6.15 -3.82 2.90
N SER A 202 6.80 -3.33 3.95
CA SER A 202 8.24 -3.20 4.04
C SER A 202 8.74 -3.98 5.26
N PHE A 203 9.99 -4.43 5.23
CA PHE A 203 10.58 -5.15 6.34
C PHE A 203 11.85 -4.47 6.81
N GLY A 204 12.18 -4.65 8.09
CA GLY A 204 13.38 -4.14 8.72
C GLY A 204 13.56 -4.77 10.09
N ILE A 205 14.34 -4.13 10.92
CA ILE A 205 14.56 -4.52 12.32
C ILE A 205 14.24 -3.37 13.27
N ILE A 206 14.06 -3.68 14.52
CA ILE A 206 14.08 -2.69 15.59
C ILE A 206 15.51 -2.18 15.75
N SER A 207 15.73 -0.90 15.41
CA SER A 207 17.05 -0.25 15.47
C SER A 207 17.32 0.38 16.83
N ALA A 208 16.28 0.87 17.51
CA ALA A 208 16.34 1.39 18.88
C ALA A 208 14.96 1.36 19.55
N LEU A 209 14.97 1.36 20.87
CA LEU A 209 13.78 1.42 21.71
C LEU A 209 13.97 2.56 22.73
N TRP A 210 13.06 3.51 22.73
CA TRP A 210 13.06 4.60 23.71
C TRP A 210 11.81 4.52 24.57
N ARG A 211 12.02 4.35 25.88
CA ARG A 211 10.95 4.39 26.87
C ARG A 211 11.07 5.71 27.64
N ARG A 212 10.05 6.52 27.55
CA ARG A 212 9.85 7.70 28.38
C ARG A 212 8.63 7.45 29.25
N ASP A 213 8.42 8.31 30.27
CA ASP A 213 7.35 8.11 31.27
C ASP A 213 5.97 7.86 30.64
N ASP A 214 5.63 8.58 29.55
CA ASP A 214 4.31 8.54 28.90
C ASP A 214 4.38 8.07 27.43
N SER A 215 5.53 7.61 26.95
CA SER A 215 5.68 7.20 25.55
C SER A 215 6.67 6.05 25.37
N PHE A 216 6.35 5.20 24.39
CA PHE A 216 7.22 4.14 23.95
C PHE A 216 7.40 4.26 22.42
N VAL A 217 8.62 4.58 22.01
CA VAL A 217 8.96 4.80 20.60
C VAL A 217 9.88 3.69 20.11
N ILE A 218 9.50 3.10 18.99
CA ILE A 218 10.26 2.07 18.29
C ILE A 218 10.89 2.70 17.06
N GLN A 219 12.20 2.72 16.98
CA GLN A 219 12.90 3.05 15.74
C GLN A 219 13.12 1.79 14.92
N THR A 220 12.82 1.86 13.63
CA THR A 220 13.06 0.77 12.68
C THR A 220 13.68 1.33 11.40
N ASP A 221 14.43 0.49 10.67
CA ASP A 221 14.92 0.76 9.33
C ASP A 221 13.94 0.24 8.24
N ALA A 222 12.82 -0.36 8.64
CA ALA A 222 11.73 -0.65 7.71
C ALA A 222 11.27 0.66 7.03
N ALA A 223 11.14 0.64 5.70
CA ALA A 223 10.78 1.84 4.95
C ALA A 223 9.35 2.29 5.31
N ILE A 224 9.23 3.43 5.97
CA ILE A 224 7.95 4.12 6.22
C ILE A 224 7.78 5.17 5.13
N ASN A 225 6.74 5.03 4.34
CA ASN A 225 6.42 5.91 3.21
C ASN A 225 5.00 6.48 3.38
N PRO A 226 4.67 7.59 2.67
CA PRO A 226 3.30 8.08 2.64
C PRO A 226 2.31 6.98 2.27
N GLY A 227 1.31 6.77 3.14
CA GLY A 227 0.33 5.70 3.04
C GLY A 227 0.54 4.53 4.01
N ASN A 228 1.75 4.31 4.54
CA ASN A 228 1.96 3.38 5.65
C ASN A 228 1.64 4.03 7.01
N SER A 229 1.65 5.36 7.08
CA SER A 229 1.35 6.11 8.31
C SER A 229 0.01 5.70 8.90
N GLY A 230 -0.01 5.40 10.19
CA GLY A 230 -1.16 4.87 10.92
C GLY A 230 -1.36 3.35 10.75
N GLY A 231 -0.63 2.70 9.84
CA GLY A 231 -0.67 1.25 9.66
C GLY A 231 0.08 0.47 10.74
N ALA A 232 0.09 -0.85 10.59
CA ALA A 232 0.67 -1.76 11.58
C ALA A 232 2.19 -1.91 11.41
N LEU A 233 2.93 -1.85 12.52
CA LEU A 233 4.22 -2.49 12.66
C LEU A 233 3.98 -3.83 13.35
N ILE A 234 4.37 -4.95 12.74
CA ILE A 234 4.13 -6.29 13.26
C ILE A 234 5.43 -7.08 13.44
N ASP A 235 5.39 -8.09 14.29
CA ASP A 235 6.45 -9.10 14.42
C ASP A 235 6.35 -10.19 13.33
N ILE A 236 7.28 -11.14 13.36
CA ILE A 236 7.32 -12.28 12.42
C ILE A 236 6.16 -13.27 12.60
N ASP A 237 5.44 -13.20 13.74
CA ASP A 237 4.27 -14.00 14.05
C ASP A 237 2.96 -13.28 13.70
N GLY A 238 3.04 -12.04 13.19
CA GLY A 238 1.91 -11.22 12.77
C GLY A 238 1.14 -10.59 13.93
N ASN A 239 1.79 -10.32 15.05
CA ASN A 239 1.21 -9.58 16.16
C ASN A 239 1.59 -8.10 16.06
N LEU A 240 0.75 -7.22 16.58
CA LEU A 240 0.96 -5.78 16.55
C LEU A 240 2.07 -5.38 17.54
N VAL A 241 3.12 -4.76 17.02
CA VAL A 241 4.27 -4.24 17.78
C VAL A 241 4.13 -2.74 18.00
N GLY A 242 3.61 -2.03 17.00
CA GLY A 242 3.46 -0.58 17.03
C GLY A 242 2.61 -0.05 15.90
N ILE A 243 2.45 1.27 15.87
CA ILE A 243 1.77 1.99 14.79
C ILE A 243 2.84 2.75 14.00
N ASN A 244 2.80 2.60 12.68
CA ASN A 244 3.73 3.30 11.79
C ASN A 244 3.43 4.81 11.81
N SER A 245 4.41 5.60 12.20
CA SER A 245 4.35 7.05 12.13
C SER A 245 5.62 7.59 11.48
N THR A 246 5.50 8.64 10.69
CA THR A 246 6.66 9.36 10.20
C THR A 246 7.13 10.28 11.31
N ILE A 247 8.05 9.81 12.13
CA ILE A 247 8.59 10.67 13.17
C ILE A 247 9.51 11.68 12.53
N VAL A 248 9.13 12.91 12.76
CA VAL A 248 9.90 14.11 12.48
C VAL A 248 11.22 14.05 13.23
N SER A 249 12.31 14.26 12.49
CA SER A 249 13.60 14.58 13.08
C SER A 249 13.44 15.76 14.03
N GLU A 250 14.02 15.65 15.20
CA GLU A 250 14.27 16.80 16.07
C GLU A 250 15.04 17.86 15.28
N SER A 251 14.45 19.02 15.14
CA SER A 251 15.12 20.26 14.70
C SER A 251 15.80 20.92 15.87
#